data_e97acd29884d4fa4b11c9db5d59ff963
#
_entry.id   e97acd29884d4fa4b11c9db5d59ff963
#
_cell.length_a   1.000
_cell.length_b   1.000
_cell.length_c   1.000
_cell.angle_alpha   90.00
_cell.angle_beta   90.00
_cell.angle_gamma   90.00
#
_symmetry.space_group_name_H-M   'P 1'
#
loop_
_entity.id
_entity.type
_entity.pdbx_description
1 polymer ?
#
loop_
_entity_poly.entity_id
_entity_poly.type
_entity_poly.pdbx_seq_one_letter_code
_entity_poly.pdbx_strand_id
1 'polypeptide(L)'
;MATNPMQRKARNSFLLGILLTLVITGIIIALLFIQLKNYKDKETEEQANSVKVWVLNQNVISGQVITTDMLVQQVVNKTLVPANAIGNITILENYALEDKEGNEIITEYKNGNSTLYLSKNGTKYELAEEDTGSYSYTENREKKYVDLAQVPVIAKVDMNKNTIITPEMISKSDEKVTDDLRKQEYNMLQLQTQIKSGEYVDVRLALPNGLDYIVISKKQIEIPQINGVDSEDTIWLKLTENEILTMNNAIVESYKIMGSRLYVTPYVEAGMQTAATPTYVPSGEVIDAIRNNPNIVQKAKEGLISRYSQNASTRNDYINSAISASGAEGEENVKTKVQESVTSTKTERKEYLDSLGTNE
;
A
#
# COMPACT_ATOMS: atom_id res chain seq x y z
N MET A 1 47.27 88.46 4.14
CA MET A 1 45.84 88.35 3.75
C MET A 1 45.04 87.99 4.97
N ALA A 2 44.27 88.96 5.55
CA ALA A 2 43.46 88.71 6.73
C ALA A 2 42.21 87.95 6.32
N THR A 3 42.06 86.70 6.73
CA THR A 3 40.90 85.91 6.49
C THR A 3 39.74 86.37 7.36
N ASN A 4 38.65 86.80 6.71
CA ASN A 4 37.44 87.29 7.35
C ASN A 4 36.90 86.26 8.41
N PRO A 5 36.71 86.70 9.70
CA PRO A 5 36.37 85.83 10.80
C PRO A 5 34.98 85.13 10.57
N MET A 6 34.08 85.70 9.77
CA MET A 6 32.81 85.05 9.39
C MET A 6 32.98 83.85 8.45
N GLN A 7 33.93 83.91 7.51
CA GLN A 7 34.26 82.81 6.63
C GLN A 7 34.91 81.64 7.38
N ARG A 8 35.70 81.91 8.42
CA ARG A 8 36.25 80.87 9.30
C ARG A 8 35.14 80.13 10.09
N LYS A 9 34.18 80.86 10.64
CA LYS A 9 33.04 80.27 11.36
C LYS A 9 32.18 79.41 10.44
N ALA A 10 31.82 79.90 9.25
CA ALA A 10 31.03 79.17 8.27
C ALA A 10 31.74 77.88 7.83
N ARG A 11 33.06 77.94 7.55
CA ARG A 11 33.88 76.79 7.19
C ARG A 11 34.00 75.77 8.31
N ASN A 12 34.14 76.19 9.55
CA ASN A 12 34.21 75.30 10.70
C ASN A 12 32.82 74.62 10.99
N SER A 13 31.70 75.35 10.85
CA SER A 13 30.38 74.81 11.02
C SER A 13 30.03 73.77 9.89
N PHE A 14 30.50 74.07 8.67
CA PHE A 14 30.33 73.12 7.55
C PHE A 14 31.18 71.86 7.74
N LEU A 15 32.45 72.00 8.18
CA LEU A 15 33.31 70.86 8.52
C LEU A 15 32.76 70.05 9.69
N LEU A 16 32.19 70.72 10.71
CA LEU A 16 31.52 70.04 11.83
C LEU A 16 30.27 69.29 11.38
N GLY A 17 29.49 69.88 10.44
CA GLY A 17 28.32 69.19 9.86
C GLY A 17 28.71 67.94 9.06
N ILE A 18 29.78 68.03 8.26
CA ILE A 18 30.28 66.83 7.52
C ILE A 18 30.79 65.77 8.50
N LEU A 19 31.53 66.19 9.55
CA LEU A 19 32.02 65.23 10.55
C LEU A 19 30.87 64.55 11.28
N LEU A 20 29.83 65.31 11.66
CA LEU A 20 28.65 64.76 12.34
C LEU A 20 27.86 63.76 11.45
N THR A 21 27.68 64.13 10.18
CA THR A 21 27.03 63.20 9.23
C THR A 21 27.84 61.92 8.99
N LEU A 22 29.16 62.02 8.88
CA LEU A 22 30.03 60.83 8.76
C LEU A 22 29.96 59.94 9.99
N VAL A 23 29.92 60.52 11.19
CA VAL A 23 29.80 59.76 12.43
C VAL A 23 28.44 59.05 12.48
N ILE A 24 27.32 59.73 12.17
CA ILE A 24 25.98 59.15 12.16
C ILE A 24 25.88 58.04 11.10
N THR A 25 26.36 58.30 9.88
CA THR A 25 26.38 57.31 8.81
C THR A 25 27.24 56.10 9.19
N GLY A 26 28.39 56.29 9.82
CA GLY A 26 29.24 55.21 10.33
C GLY A 26 28.54 54.36 11.38
N ILE A 27 27.79 54.97 12.31
CA ILE A 27 26.98 54.25 13.31
C ILE A 27 25.87 53.42 12.62
N ILE A 28 25.17 54.01 11.66
CA ILE A 28 24.10 53.28 10.90
C ILE A 28 24.70 52.09 10.15
N ILE A 29 25.82 52.27 9.46
CA ILE A 29 26.52 51.19 8.76
C ILE A 29 26.94 50.08 9.73
N ALA A 30 27.50 50.45 10.89
CA ALA A 30 27.89 49.48 11.92
C ALA A 30 26.70 48.68 12.46
N LEU A 31 25.57 49.35 12.73
CA LEU A 31 24.32 48.68 13.16
C LEU A 31 23.77 47.74 12.08
N LEU A 32 23.76 48.16 10.82
CA LEU A 32 23.35 47.33 9.71
C LEU A 32 24.28 46.11 9.55
N PHE A 33 25.58 46.30 9.72
CA PHE A 33 26.54 45.19 9.64
C PHE A 33 26.35 44.17 10.78
N ILE A 34 26.07 44.63 11.99
CA ILE A 34 25.76 43.77 13.13
C ILE A 34 24.45 43.01 12.86
N GLN A 35 23.42 43.70 12.35
CA GLN A 35 22.16 43.01 11.98
C GLN A 35 22.37 41.96 10.89
N LEU A 36 23.13 42.30 9.85
CA LEU A 36 23.43 41.38 8.74
C LEU A 36 24.19 40.13 9.22
N LYS A 37 25.18 40.37 10.13
CA LYS A 37 25.92 39.27 10.75
C LYS A 37 25.03 38.39 11.59
N ASN A 38 24.20 38.96 12.46
CA ASN A 38 23.24 38.19 13.27
C ASN A 38 22.22 37.41 12.41
N TYR A 39 21.82 37.97 11.26
CA TYR A 39 20.94 37.27 10.30
C TYR A 39 21.64 36.08 9.66
N LYS A 40 22.88 36.25 9.21
CA LYS A 40 23.69 35.17 8.65
C LYS A 40 24.02 34.08 9.67
N ASP A 41 24.34 34.46 10.89
CA ASP A 41 24.64 33.51 11.96
C ASP A 41 23.38 32.68 12.28
N LYS A 42 22.18 33.29 12.35
CA LYS A 42 20.92 32.59 12.51
C LYS A 42 20.61 31.65 11.33
N GLU A 43 20.77 32.12 10.10
CA GLU A 43 20.57 31.32 8.89
C GLU A 43 21.52 30.10 8.87
N THR A 44 22.76 30.28 9.28
CA THR A 44 23.76 29.22 9.38
C THR A 44 23.40 28.22 10.49
N GLU A 45 22.90 28.68 11.64
CA GLU A 45 22.39 27.82 12.72
C GLU A 45 21.14 27.06 12.32
N GLU A 46 20.20 27.71 11.63
CA GLU A 46 18.99 27.05 11.11
C GLU A 46 19.34 25.99 10.06
N GLN A 47 20.27 26.26 9.15
CA GLN A 47 20.75 25.27 8.18
C GLN A 47 21.50 24.11 8.86
N ALA A 48 22.34 24.41 9.85
CA ALA A 48 23.07 23.38 10.60
C ALA A 48 22.14 22.48 11.44
N ASN A 49 21.01 23.04 11.90
CA ASN A 49 19.99 22.33 12.69
C ASN A 49 18.86 21.76 11.85
N SER A 50 18.90 21.87 10.54
CA SER A 50 17.89 21.31 9.65
C SER A 50 18.39 20.03 8.96
N VAL A 51 17.45 19.14 8.62
CA VAL A 51 17.69 17.89 7.88
C VAL A 51 16.59 17.70 6.86
N LYS A 52 16.93 17.11 5.72
CA LYS A 52 15.96 16.70 4.72
C LYS A 52 15.37 15.33 5.11
N VAL A 53 14.05 15.24 5.17
CA VAL A 53 13.33 14.01 5.46
C VAL A 53 12.23 13.79 4.41
N TRP A 54 11.83 12.56 4.26
CA TRP A 54 10.69 12.20 3.43
C TRP A 54 9.40 12.24 4.26
N VAL A 55 8.41 12.97 3.76
CA VAL A 55 7.08 13.09 4.38
C VAL A 55 6.00 12.75 3.36
N LEU A 56 4.83 12.34 3.86
CA LEU A 56 3.67 12.11 3.01
C LEU A 56 3.15 13.42 2.41
N ASN A 57 2.84 13.43 1.12
CA ASN A 57 2.18 14.56 0.45
C ASN A 57 0.65 14.51 0.52
N GLN A 58 0.08 13.40 1.03
CA GLN A 58 -1.35 13.16 1.19
C GLN A 58 -1.63 12.32 2.44
N ASN A 59 -2.91 12.18 2.81
CA ASN A 59 -3.31 11.25 3.86
C ASN A 59 -3.27 9.82 3.34
N VAL A 60 -2.87 8.89 4.20
CA VAL A 60 -2.76 7.45 3.92
C VAL A 60 -3.48 6.71 5.03
N ILE A 61 -4.35 5.75 4.69
CA ILE A 61 -5.06 4.90 5.65
C ILE A 61 -4.31 3.59 5.89
N SER A 62 -4.58 2.96 7.03
CA SER A 62 -4.02 1.63 7.36
C SER A 62 -4.29 0.62 6.25
N GLY A 63 -3.26 -0.12 5.87
CA GLY A 63 -3.31 -1.08 4.75
C GLY A 63 -3.11 -0.47 3.36
N GLN A 64 -3.15 0.84 3.20
CA GLN A 64 -2.91 1.48 1.90
C GLN A 64 -1.45 1.32 1.47
N VAL A 65 -1.24 0.97 0.19
CA VAL A 65 0.10 0.92 -0.41
C VAL A 65 0.71 2.31 -0.44
N ILE A 66 1.95 2.42 0.03
CA ILE A 66 2.75 3.65 -0.02
C ILE A 66 3.64 3.58 -1.25
N THR A 67 3.44 4.51 -2.19
CA THR A 67 4.22 4.63 -3.41
C THR A 67 5.14 5.85 -3.33
N THR A 68 6.18 5.87 -4.15
CA THR A 68 7.18 6.95 -4.13
C THR A 68 6.62 8.32 -4.50
N ASP A 69 5.56 8.37 -5.30
CA ASP A 69 4.83 9.60 -5.67
C ASP A 69 4.03 10.21 -4.50
N MET A 70 3.74 9.43 -3.46
CA MET A 70 3.12 9.91 -2.22
C MET A 70 4.12 10.58 -1.28
N LEU A 71 5.40 10.60 -1.63
CA LEU A 71 6.48 11.12 -0.80
C LEU A 71 7.08 12.39 -1.36
N VAL A 72 7.39 13.33 -0.48
CA VAL A 72 8.06 14.59 -0.82
C VAL A 72 9.14 14.90 0.22
N GLN A 73 10.27 15.42 -0.25
CA GLN A 73 11.31 15.89 0.66
C GLN A 73 10.94 17.23 1.29
N GLN A 74 11.05 17.31 2.61
CA GLN A 74 10.93 18.56 3.36
C GLN A 74 12.17 18.79 4.23
N VAL A 75 12.51 20.06 4.40
CA VAL A 75 13.57 20.49 5.33
C VAL A 75 12.90 20.77 6.67
N VAL A 76 13.28 20.04 7.69
CA VAL A 76 12.72 20.18 9.04
C VAL A 76 13.84 20.30 10.07
N ASN A 77 13.52 20.85 11.23
CA ASN A 77 14.48 20.93 12.32
C ASN A 77 14.81 19.52 12.85
N LYS A 78 16.10 19.22 13.02
CA LYS A 78 16.58 17.91 13.53
C LYS A 78 15.93 17.47 14.85
N THR A 79 15.56 18.42 15.71
CA THR A 79 14.94 18.14 17.00
C THR A 79 13.50 17.58 16.87
N LEU A 80 12.86 17.79 15.72
CA LEU A 80 11.51 17.32 15.43
C LEU A 80 11.50 15.99 14.66
N VAL A 81 12.67 15.51 14.23
CA VAL A 81 12.78 14.30 13.42
C VAL A 81 13.02 13.09 14.32
N PRO A 82 12.18 12.04 14.22
CA PRO A 82 12.46 10.78 14.90
C PRO A 82 13.83 10.23 14.51
N ALA A 83 14.55 9.64 15.45
CA ALA A 83 15.90 9.11 15.22
C ALA A 83 15.94 8.00 14.14
N ASN A 84 14.82 7.31 13.94
CA ASN A 84 14.60 6.23 12.99
C ASN A 84 13.82 6.68 11.74
N ALA A 85 13.70 7.99 11.49
CA ALA A 85 13.03 8.48 10.28
C ALA A 85 13.70 7.96 9.00
N ILE A 86 12.88 7.60 8.01
CA ILE A 86 13.37 7.15 6.71
C ILE A 86 13.97 8.35 5.98
N GLY A 87 15.29 8.43 5.98
CA GLY A 87 16.06 9.53 5.35
C GLY A 87 16.34 9.32 3.86
N ASN A 88 16.14 8.13 3.34
CA ASN A 88 16.42 7.78 1.94
C ASN A 88 15.27 6.94 1.37
N ILE A 89 14.76 7.33 0.20
CA ILE A 89 13.68 6.62 -0.50
C ILE A 89 14.11 5.21 -0.93
N THR A 90 15.38 5.00 -1.24
CA THR A 90 15.95 3.68 -1.56
C THR A 90 15.76 2.68 -0.41
N ILE A 91 15.69 3.14 0.84
CA ILE A 91 15.38 2.27 1.98
C ILE A 91 13.96 1.71 1.85
N LEU A 92 13.00 2.53 1.43
CA LEU A 92 11.63 2.09 1.22
C LEU A 92 11.53 1.11 0.06
N GLU A 93 12.23 1.38 -1.05
CA GLU A 93 12.28 0.51 -2.22
C GLU A 93 12.90 -0.85 -1.87
N ASN A 94 14.03 -0.86 -1.17
CA ASN A 94 14.73 -2.09 -0.77
C ASN A 94 14.00 -2.85 0.35
N TYR A 95 13.26 -2.16 1.21
CA TYR A 95 12.43 -2.80 2.24
C TYR A 95 11.37 -3.74 1.65
N ALA A 96 10.94 -3.48 0.43
CA ALA A 96 9.93 -4.24 -0.29
C ALA A 96 10.48 -5.43 -1.09
N LEU A 97 11.76 -5.79 -0.96
CA LEU A 97 12.34 -6.90 -1.73
C LEU A 97 12.14 -8.25 -1.04
N GLU A 98 11.73 -9.23 -1.82
CA GLU A 98 11.70 -10.66 -1.47
C GLU A 98 12.19 -11.47 -2.68
N ASP A 99 12.53 -12.73 -2.45
CA ASP A 99 12.72 -13.65 -3.58
C ASP A 99 11.37 -14.24 -4.05
N LYS A 100 11.37 -14.92 -5.19
CA LYS A 100 10.15 -15.57 -5.73
C LYS A 100 9.56 -16.64 -4.81
N GLU A 101 10.37 -17.22 -3.94
CA GLU A 101 9.96 -18.21 -2.96
C GLU A 101 9.40 -17.56 -1.67
N GLY A 102 9.50 -16.23 -1.53
CA GLY A 102 9.02 -15.47 -0.39
C GLY A 102 10.01 -15.42 0.77
N ASN A 103 11.30 -15.68 0.50
CA ASN A 103 12.34 -15.42 1.48
C ASN A 103 12.66 -13.92 1.53
N GLU A 104 12.88 -13.41 2.73
CA GLU A 104 13.14 -11.99 2.96
C GLU A 104 14.50 -11.56 2.42
N ILE A 105 14.55 -10.39 1.77
CA ILE A 105 15.79 -9.70 1.42
C ILE A 105 16.05 -8.62 2.47
N ILE A 106 17.18 -8.73 3.14
CA ILE A 106 17.64 -7.78 4.16
C ILE A 106 18.66 -6.86 3.54
N THR A 107 18.44 -5.56 3.62
CA THR A 107 19.42 -4.55 3.17
C THR A 107 20.18 -4.02 4.38
N GLU A 108 21.50 -4.18 4.37
CA GLU A 108 22.40 -3.60 5.37
C GLU A 108 23.14 -2.40 4.77
N TYR A 109 23.11 -1.27 5.48
CA TYR A 109 23.82 -0.06 5.09
C TYR A 109 25.10 0.09 5.90
N LYS A 110 26.24 0.14 5.21
CA LYS A 110 27.53 0.34 5.85
C LYS A 110 28.39 1.32 5.04
N ASN A 111 28.83 2.38 5.65
CA ASN A 111 29.72 3.39 5.01
C ASN A 111 29.18 3.96 3.69
N GLY A 112 27.88 4.14 3.57
CA GLY A 112 27.24 4.66 2.35
C GLY A 112 26.98 3.62 1.23
N ASN A 113 27.40 2.39 1.42
CA ASN A 113 27.08 1.26 0.52
C ASN A 113 25.97 0.42 1.11
N SER A 114 25.10 -0.11 0.23
CA SER A 114 24.07 -1.07 0.58
C SER A 114 24.51 -2.48 0.15
N THR A 115 24.36 -3.45 1.04
CA THR A 115 24.58 -4.87 0.75
C THR A 115 23.26 -5.61 0.98
N LEU A 116 22.86 -6.41 0.00
CA LEU A 116 21.65 -7.23 0.06
C LEU A 116 21.98 -8.62 0.60
N TYR A 117 21.15 -9.13 1.47
CA TYR A 117 21.26 -10.48 2.02
C TYR A 117 19.95 -11.23 1.83
N LEU A 118 20.01 -12.47 1.34
CA LEU A 118 18.87 -13.40 1.34
C LEU A 118 18.78 -14.06 2.72
N SER A 119 17.64 -13.93 3.39
CA SER A 119 17.35 -14.62 4.65
C SER A 119 16.55 -15.90 4.38
N LYS A 120 17.23 -17.05 4.43
CA LYS A 120 16.61 -18.36 4.16
C LYS A 120 16.85 -19.30 5.33
N ASN A 121 15.78 -19.84 5.91
CA ASN A 121 15.86 -20.77 7.05
C ASN A 121 16.74 -20.27 8.20
N GLY A 122 16.70 -18.98 8.51
CA GLY A 122 17.50 -18.36 9.57
C GLY A 122 18.97 -18.11 9.22
N THR A 123 19.40 -18.41 8.00
CA THR A 123 20.75 -18.15 7.50
C THR A 123 20.72 -16.96 6.54
N LYS A 124 21.68 -16.03 6.70
CA LYS A 124 21.87 -14.90 5.82
C LYS A 124 22.91 -15.23 4.76
N TYR A 125 22.57 -15.10 3.49
CA TYR A 125 23.46 -15.25 2.34
C TYR A 125 23.64 -13.89 1.66
N GLU A 126 24.87 -13.45 1.49
CA GLU A 126 25.19 -12.22 0.78
C GLU A 126 24.82 -12.37 -0.71
N LEU A 127 24.12 -11.39 -1.27
CA LEU A 127 23.74 -11.35 -2.66
C LEU A 127 24.78 -10.56 -3.47
N ALA A 128 25.33 -11.19 -4.50
CA ALA A 128 26.16 -10.54 -5.50
C ALA A 128 25.31 -10.16 -6.71
N GLU A 129 25.40 -8.92 -7.15
CA GLU A 129 24.77 -8.46 -8.38
C GLU A 129 25.62 -8.95 -9.58
N GLU A 130 24.95 -9.53 -10.58
CA GLU A 130 25.56 -10.04 -11.80
C GLU A 130 25.41 -9.04 -12.94
N ASP A 131 26.23 -9.16 -13.99
CA ASP A 131 26.24 -8.26 -15.15
C ASP A 131 24.88 -8.13 -15.87
N THR A 132 23.92 -9.00 -15.59
CA THR A 132 22.58 -9.05 -16.19
C THR A 132 21.47 -8.44 -15.33
N GLY A 133 21.81 -7.85 -14.17
CA GLY A 133 20.82 -7.36 -13.20
C GLY A 133 20.12 -8.48 -12.41
N SER A 134 20.60 -9.72 -12.54
CA SER A 134 20.22 -10.83 -11.68
C SER A 134 21.13 -10.88 -10.45
N TYR A 135 20.66 -11.56 -9.41
CA TYR A 135 21.42 -11.72 -8.16
C TYR A 135 21.80 -13.17 -7.95
N SER A 136 22.94 -13.40 -7.31
CA SER A 136 23.40 -14.74 -6.96
C SER A 136 23.89 -14.81 -5.52
N TYR A 137 23.85 -16.00 -4.94
CA TYR A 137 24.42 -16.29 -3.63
C TYR A 137 25.09 -17.67 -3.63
N THR A 138 25.95 -17.91 -2.66
CA THR A 138 26.63 -19.20 -2.52
C THR A 138 26.04 -19.98 -1.34
N GLU A 139 25.50 -21.16 -1.63
CA GLU A 139 25.01 -22.11 -0.62
C GLU A 139 25.72 -23.46 -0.83
N ASN A 140 26.33 -24.02 0.22
CA ASN A 140 27.06 -25.28 0.16
C ASN A 140 28.17 -25.35 -0.91
N ARG A 141 28.85 -24.22 -1.18
CA ARG A 141 29.86 -24.03 -2.23
C ARG A 141 29.31 -24.06 -3.66
N GLU A 142 28.00 -24.05 -3.83
CA GLU A 142 27.36 -23.93 -5.13
C GLU A 142 26.81 -22.52 -5.30
N LYS A 143 27.00 -21.92 -6.48
CA LYS A 143 26.44 -20.65 -6.86
C LYS A 143 24.98 -20.85 -7.27
N LYS A 144 24.05 -20.15 -6.61
CA LYS A 144 22.62 -20.18 -6.91
C LYS A 144 22.16 -18.79 -7.32
N TYR A 145 21.27 -18.72 -8.28
CA TYR A 145 20.67 -17.49 -8.73
C TYR A 145 19.36 -17.24 -8.01
N VAL A 146 19.06 -15.97 -7.78
CA VAL A 146 17.82 -15.54 -7.13
C VAL A 146 17.18 -14.42 -7.96
N ASP A 147 15.88 -14.57 -8.20
CA ASP A 147 15.07 -13.53 -8.79
C ASP A 147 14.41 -12.72 -7.66
N LEU A 148 14.67 -11.42 -7.63
CA LEU A 148 14.06 -10.53 -6.65
C LEU A 148 12.66 -10.12 -7.11
N ALA A 149 11.72 -10.15 -6.18
CA ALA A 149 10.37 -9.65 -6.35
C ALA A 149 10.14 -8.44 -5.45
N GLN A 150 9.49 -7.43 -5.97
CA GLN A 150 9.09 -6.28 -5.17
C GLN A 150 7.73 -6.54 -4.54
N VAL A 151 7.68 -6.42 -3.21
CA VAL A 151 6.44 -6.53 -2.44
C VAL A 151 5.98 -5.12 -2.09
N PRO A 152 4.72 -4.76 -2.32
CA PRO A 152 4.22 -3.45 -1.94
C PRO A 152 4.41 -3.16 -0.44
N VAL A 153 4.86 -1.96 -0.13
CA VAL A 153 4.92 -1.45 1.25
C VAL A 153 3.58 -0.84 1.60
N ILE A 154 3.01 -1.22 2.73
CA ILE A 154 1.71 -0.70 3.21
C ILE A 154 1.86 0.05 4.53
N ALA A 155 0.94 0.98 4.77
CA ALA A 155 0.80 1.67 6.04
C ALA A 155 0.25 0.72 7.11
N LYS A 156 0.87 0.66 8.29
CA LYS A 156 0.33 -0.07 9.45
C LYS A 156 -0.81 0.68 10.13
N VAL A 157 -0.74 2.00 10.10
CA VAL A 157 -1.67 2.90 10.79
C VAL A 157 -2.08 4.04 9.85
N ASP A 158 -3.16 4.72 10.18
CA ASP A 158 -3.55 5.95 9.49
C ASP A 158 -2.49 7.04 9.68
N MET A 159 -2.10 7.68 8.60
CA MET A 159 -1.08 8.74 8.60
C MET A 159 -1.61 9.96 7.86
N ASN A 160 -1.42 11.12 8.44
CA ASN A 160 -1.80 12.39 7.82
C ASN A 160 -0.70 12.90 6.87
N LYS A 161 -1.09 13.75 5.95
CA LYS A 161 -0.16 14.57 5.16
C LYS A 161 0.88 15.22 6.07
N ASN A 162 2.13 15.30 5.61
CA ASN A 162 3.31 15.79 6.32
C ASN A 162 3.82 14.87 7.46
N THR A 163 3.30 13.66 7.61
CA THR A 163 3.86 12.68 8.54
C THR A 163 5.25 12.24 8.05
N ILE A 164 6.24 12.29 8.92
CA ILE A 164 7.58 11.72 8.70
C ILE A 164 7.47 10.21 8.87
N ILE A 165 7.84 9.45 7.84
CA ILE A 165 7.72 7.99 7.87
C ILE A 165 8.84 7.36 8.68
N THR A 166 8.48 6.40 9.54
CA THR A 166 9.43 5.52 10.25
C THR A 166 9.15 4.06 9.90
N PRO A 167 10.13 3.14 10.05
CA PRO A 167 9.93 1.72 9.77
C PRO A 167 8.79 1.06 10.56
N GLU A 168 8.48 1.58 11.76
CA GLU A 168 7.39 1.06 12.59
C GLU A 168 6.01 1.37 12.03
N MET A 169 5.90 2.40 11.20
CA MET A 169 4.64 2.84 10.57
C MET A 169 4.31 2.07 9.30
N ILE A 170 5.24 1.25 8.80
CA ILE A 170 5.10 0.52 7.54
C ILE A 170 5.28 -1.00 7.72
N SER A 171 4.75 -1.78 6.80
CA SER A 171 5.01 -3.21 6.67
C SER A 171 4.99 -3.63 5.21
N LYS A 172 5.49 -4.84 4.94
CA LYS A 172 5.31 -5.46 3.63
C LYS A 172 3.86 -5.89 3.47
N SER A 173 3.31 -5.75 2.28
CA SER A 173 1.99 -6.28 1.95
C SER A 173 2.02 -7.80 1.89
N ASP A 174 0.94 -8.43 2.35
CA ASP A 174 0.72 -9.86 2.12
C ASP A 174 0.29 -10.13 0.66
N GLU A 175 -0.15 -9.10 -0.05
CA GLU A 175 -0.54 -9.18 -1.46
C GLU A 175 0.68 -9.04 -2.37
N LYS A 176 1.08 -10.14 -2.99
CA LYS A 176 2.09 -10.14 -4.06
C LYS A 176 1.41 -9.96 -5.41
N VAL A 177 2.01 -9.12 -6.26
CA VAL A 177 1.61 -9.05 -7.66
C VAL A 177 2.21 -10.25 -8.37
N THR A 178 1.38 -11.24 -8.70
CA THR A 178 1.75 -12.45 -9.41
C THR A 178 1.21 -12.43 -10.84
N ASP A 179 1.76 -13.25 -11.73
CA ASP A 179 1.35 -13.30 -13.15
C ASP A 179 -0.11 -13.73 -13.34
N ASP A 180 -0.68 -14.42 -12.35
CA ASP A 180 -2.07 -14.90 -12.34
C ASP A 180 -3.05 -13.95 -11.64
N LEU A 181 -2.59 -12.81 -11.12
CA LEU A 181 -3.45 -11.82 -10.48
C LEU A 181 -4.33 -11.09 -11.49
N ARG A 182 -5.63 -11.03 -11.23
CA ARG A 182 -6.62 -10.36 -12.08
C ARG A 182 -7.55 -9.48 -11.23
N LYS A 183 -7.98 -8.38 -11.81
CA LYS A 183 -9.04 -7.54 -11.23
C LYS A 183 -10.38 -8.08 -11.67
N GLN A 184 -11.22 -8.48 -10.71
CA GLN A 184 -12.54 -9.05 -10.92
C GLN A 184 -13.61 -8.18 -10.30
N GLU A 185 -14.76 -8.10 -10.98
CA GLU A 185 -15.95 -7.39 -10.54
C GLU A 185 -16.98 -8.37 -9.97
N TYR A 186 -17.54 -8.02 -8.82
CA TYR A 186 -18.58 -8.80 -8.15
C TYR A 186 -19.70 -7.88 -7.67
N ASN A 187 -20.93 -8.22 -7.96
CA ASN A 187 -22.14 -7.49 -7.56
C ASN A 187 -23.14 -8.37 -6.78
N MET A 188 -22.66 -9.45 -6.19
CA MET A 188 -23.48 -10.40 -5.44
C MET A 188 -23.05 -10.55 -3.99
N LEU A 189 -22.17 -9.69 -3.52
CA LEU A 189 -21.65 -9.69 -2.16
C LEU A 189 -22.43 -8.71 -1.31
N GLN A 190 -22.87 -9.14 -0.14
CA GLN A 190 -23.46 -8.23 0.84
C GLN A 190 -22.37 -7.39 1.46
N LEU A 191 -22.41 -6.09 1.20
CA LEU A 191 -21.50 -5.10 1.78
C LEU A 191 -22.00 -4.65 3.16
N GLN A 192 -21.07 -4.26 4.03
CA GLN A 192 -21.42 -3.62 5.30
C GLN A 192 -21.71 -2.14 5.07
N THR A 193 -22.63 -1.57 5.89
CA THR A 193 -23.16 -0.21 5.71
C THR A 193 -22.10 0.89 5.66
N GLN A 194 -20.98 0.72 6.34
CA GLN A 194 -19.93 1.76 6.43
C GLN A 194 -18.65 1.41 5.70
N ILE A 195 -18.68 0.34 4.89
CA ILE A 195 -17.49 -0.10 4.15
C ILE A 195 -17.06 0.94 3.11
N LYS A 196 -15.74 1.12 2.98
CA LYS A 196 -15.15 2.10 2.07
C LYS A 196 -14.20 1.45 1.09
N SER A 197 -14.05 2.07 -0.07
CA SER A 197 -13.00 1.70 -1.02
C SER A 197 -11.63 1.82 -0.37
N GLY A 198 -10.78 0.82 -0.59
CA GLY A 198 -9.44 0.74 0.01
C GLY A 198 -9.34 -0.11 1.27
N GLU A 199 -10.46 -0.48 1.90
CA GLU A 199 -10.46 -1.38 3.06
C GLU A 199 -10.09 -2.81 2.67
N TYR A 200 -9.48 -3.54 3.61
CA TYR A 200 -9.18 -4.96 3.47
C TYR A 200 -10.27 -5.80 4.10
N VAL A 201 -10.72 -6.83 3.38
CA VAL A 201 -11.84 -7.67 3.79
C VAL A 201 -11.55 -9.15 3.63
N ASP A 202 -12.23 -9.96 4.42
CA ASP A 202 -12.49 -11.38 4.10
C ASP A 202 -13.82 -11.48 3.37
N VAL A 203 -13.88 -12.31 2.32
CA VAL A 203 -15.14 -12.75 1.72
C VAL A 203 -15.57 -14.05 2.39
N ARG A 204 -16.79 -14.08 2.91
CA ARG A 204 -17.31 -15.19 3.73
C ARG A 204 -18.62 -15.75 3.18
N LEU A 205 -18.77 -17.06 3.32
CA LEU A 205 -20.00 -17.80 3.00
C LEU A 205 -20.66 -18.24 4.31
N ALA A 206 -21.78 -17.59 4.66
CA ALA A 206 -22.62 -18.01 5.77
C ALA A 206 -23.74 -18.94 5.29
N LEU A 207 -23.96 -20.02 6.04
CA LEU A 207 -24.97 -21.05 5.76
C LEU A 207 -26.15 -20.93 6.73
N PRO A 208 -27.36 -21.41 6.34
CA PRO A 208 -28.56 -21.29 7.17
C PRO A 208 -28.47 -22.00 8.52
N ASN A 209 -27.60 -22.97 8.67
CA ASN A 209 -27.36 -23.67 9.92
C ASN A 209 -26.39 -22.95 10.88
N GLY A 210 -25.93 -21.73 10.52
CA GLY A 210 -25.00 -20.93 11.32
C GLY A 210 -23.52 -21.20 11.07
N LEU A 211 -23.17 -22.16 10.18
CA LEU A 211 -21.79 -22.33 9.74
C LEU A 211 -21.36 -21.16 8.85
N ASP A 212 -20.10 -20.77 8.97
CA ASP A 212 -19.53 -19.63 8.28
C ASP A 212 -18.10 -19.95 7.84
N TYR A 213 -17.82 -19.76 6.57
CA TYR A 213 -16.54 -20.12 5.94
C TYR A 213 -15.87 -18.91 5.31
N ILE A 214 -14.58 -18.76 5.53
CA ILE A 214 -13.75 -17.78 4.83
C ILE A 214 -13.43 -18.36 3.45
N VAL A 215 -13.93 -17.70 2.41
CA VAL A 215 -13.72 -18.09 1.00
C VAL A 215 -12.39 -17.50 0.51
N ILE A 216 -12.22 -16.21 0.71
CA ILE A 216 -11.03 -15.43 0.35
C ILE A 216 -10.67 -14.55 1.52
N SER A 217 -9.38 -14.41 1.78
CA SER A 217 -8.89 -13.68 2.94
C SER A 217 -8.09 -12.44 2.55
N LYS A 218 -8.29 -11.38 3.31
CA LYS A 218 -7.52 -10.13 3.34
C LYS A 218 -7.26 -9.53 1.95
N LYS A 219 -8.33 -9.27 1.21
CA LYS A 219 -8.26 -8.58 -0.08
C LYS A 219 -8.69 -7.12 0.06
N GLN A 220 -7.94 -6.24 -0.58
CA GLN A 220 -8.34 -4.84 -0.68
C GLN A 220 -9.49 -4.71 -1.68
N ILE A 221 -10.57 -4.06 -1.26
CA ILE A 221 -11.70 -3.77 -2.13
C ILE A 221 -11.55 -2.41 -2.79
N GLU A 222 -12.03 -2.30 -4.01
CA GLU A 222 -12.27 -1.04 -4.68
C GLU A 222 -13.77 -0.95 -5.01
N ILE A 223 -14.44 0.12 -4.59
CA ILE A 223 -15.86 0.36 -4.89
C ILE A 223 -15.92 1.32 -6.08
N PRO A 224 -16.50 0.92 -7.23
CA PRO A 224 -16.61 1.81 -8.37
C PRO A 224 -17.58 2.96 -8.09
N GLN A 225 -17.29 4.14 -8.63
CA GLN A 225 -18.17 5.29 -8.57
C GLN A 225 -18.87 5.49 -9.91
N ILE A 226 -20.20 5.65 -9.85
CA ILE A 226 -21.06 5.96 -10.99
C ILE A 226 -21.70 7.32 -10.71
N ASN A 227 -21.46 8.29 -11.58
CA ASN A 227 -21.92 9.68 -11.39
C ASN A 227 -21.44 10.32 -10.05
N GLY A 228 -20.25 9.90 -9.56
CA GLY A 228 -19.70 10.40 -8.30
C GLY A 228 -20.30 9.78 -7.04
N VAL A 229 -21.12 8.74 -7.17
CA VAL A 229 -21.70 7.97 -6.06
C VAL A 229 -21.12 6.58 -6.07
N ASP A 230 -20.72 6.08 -4.89
CA ASP A 230 -20.24 4.69 -4.72
C ASP A 230 -21.36 3.71 -5.11
N SER A 231 -21.00 2.63 -5.81
CA SER A 231 -21.95 1.56 -6.10
C SER A 231 -22.43 0.89 -4.82
N GLU A 232 -23.72 0.52 -4.77
CA GLU A 232 -24.36 -0.07 -3.58
C GLU A 232 -23.98 -1.54 -3.37
N ASP A 233 -23.67 -2.27 -4.44
CA ASP A 233 -23.49 -3.72 -4.43
C ASP A 233 -22.26 -4.21 -5.20
N THR A 234 -21.65 -3.36 -6.03
CA THR A 234 -20.54 -3.74 -6.90
C THR A 234 -19.21 -3.40 -6.26
N ILE A 235 -18.31 -4.36 -6.23
CA ILE A 235 -16.91 -4.18 -5.81
C ILE A 235 -15.96 -4.82 -6.80
N TRP A 236 -14.72 -4.32 -6.79
CA TRP A 236 -13.60 -4.92 -7.49
C TRP A 236 -12.62 -5.51 -6.50
N LEU A 237 -12.18 -6.74 -6.79
CA LEU A 237 -11.18 -7.47 -6.02
C LEU A 237 -10.02 -7.89 -6.94
N LYS A 238 -8.79 -7.87 -6.42
CA LYS A 238 -7.63 -8.45 -7.09
C LYS A 238 -7.46 -9.88 -6.62
N LEU A 239 -7.73 -10.83 -7.48
CA LEU A 239 -7.74 -12.25 -7.18
C LEU A 239 -6.78 -13.02 -8.09
N THR A 240 -6.13 -14.02 -7.53
CA THR A 240 -5.39 -15.01 -8.31
C THR A 240 -6.35 -15.98 -8.99
N GLU A 241 -5.92 -16.70 -10.01
CA GLU A 241 -6.75 -17.60 -10.78
C GLU A 241 -7.42 -18.71 -9.93
N ASN A 242 -6.69 -19.24 -8.94
CA ASN A 242 -7.28 -20.22 -8.00
C ASN A 242 -8.35 -19.59 -7.08
N GLU A 243 -8.17 -18.33 -6.68
CA GLU A 243 -9.15 -17.59 -5.89
C GLU A 243 -10.41 -17.28 -6.70
N ILE A 244 -10.27 -16.95 -8.00
CA ILE A 244 -11.39 -16.74 -8.91
C ILE A 244 -12.23 -18.01 -9.02
N LEU A 245 -11.60 -19.17 -9.24
CA LEU A 245 -12.31 -20.45 -9.33
C LEU A 245 -12.99 -20.82 -8.01
N THR A 246 -12.33 -20.60 -6.88
CA THR A 246 -12.87 -20.80 -5.54
C THR A 246 -14.08 -19.90 -5.28
N MET A 247 -13.97 -18.63 -5.65
CA MET A 247 -15.05 -17.65 -5.51
C MET A 247 -16.27 -18.01 -6.35
N ASN A 248 -16.05 -18.37 -7.61
CA ASN A 248 -17.13 -18.80 -8.51
C ASN A 248 -17.88 -20.02 -7.95
N ASN A 249 -17.16 -20.97 -7.35
CA ASN A 249 -17.81 -22.11 -6.70
C ASN A 249 -18.63 -21.68 -5.48
N ALA A 250 -18.11 -20.81 -4.63
CA ALA A 250 -18.82 -20.29 -3.46
C ALA A 250 -20.09 -19.52 -3.86
N ILE A 251 -20.04 -18.73 -4.94
CA ILE A 251 -21.21 -18.03 -5.50
C ILE A 251 -22.29 -19.03 -5.91
N VAL A 252 -21.93 -20.04 -6.70
CA VAL A 252 -22.90 -21.06 -7.15
C VAL A 252 -23.50 -21.81 -5.96
N GLU A 253 -22.71 -22.18 -4.97
CA GLU A 253 -23.19 -22.86 -3.76
C GLU A 253 -24.08 -21.95 -2.90
N SER A 254 -23.76 -20.68 -2.78
CA SER A 254 -24.61 -19.73 -2.07
C SER A 254 -26.00 -19.60 -2.70
N TYR A 255 -26.10 -19.71 -4.01
CA TYR A 255 -27.39 -19.67 -4.71
C TYR A 255 -28.16 -21.01 -4.66
N LYS A 256 -27.43 -22.12 -4.65
CA LYS A 256 -28.05 -23.44 -4.50
C LYS A 256 -28.63 -23.67 -3.11
N ILE A 257 -27.97 -23.19 -2.08
CA ILE A 257 -28.37 -23.39 -0.69
C ILE A 257 -29.21 -22.19 -0.24
N MET A 258 -30.52 -22.34 -0.27
CA MET A 258 -31.44 -21.27 0.11
C MET A 258 -31.15 -20.76 1.53
N GLY A 259 -31.14 -19.44 1.70
CA GLY A 259 -30.83 -18.78 2.97
C GLY A 259 -29.35 -18.64 3.30
N SER A 260 -28.44 -19.10 2.43
CA SER A 260 -27.03 -18.75 2.52
C SER A 260 -26.76 -17.39 1.93
N ARG A 261 -25.63 -16.79 2.31
CA ARG A 261 -25.20 -15.48 1.81
C ARG A 261 -23.69 -15.39 1.70
N LEU A 262 -23.23 -14.68 0.67
CA LEU A 262 -21.87 -14.20 0.58
C LEU A 262 -21.82 -12.77 1.10
N TYR A 263 -20.88 -12.46 1.96
CA TYR A 263 -20.71 -11.14 2.54
C TYR A 263 -19.25 -10.83 2.81
N VAL A 264 -18.95 -9.56 3.03
CA VAL A 264 -17.59 -9.09 3.33
C VAL A 264 -17.47 -8.68 4.80
N THR A 265 -16.32 -8.96 5.41
CA THR A 265 -15.99 -8.55 6.77
C THR A 265 -14.67 -7.79 6.75
N PRO A 266 -14.66 -6.46 7.05
CA PRO A 266 -13.45 -5.67 7.04
C PRO A 266 -12.53 -6.01 8.21
N TYR A 267 -11.23 -5.84 7.98
CA TYR A 267 -10.19 -5.86 9.01
C TYR A 267 -10.22 -4.54 9.79
N VAL A 268 -10.02 -4.60 11.09
CA VAL A 268 -9.99 -3.40 11.95
C VAL A 268 -8.70 -2.62 11.73
N GLU A 269 -7.56 -3.32 11.70
CA GLU A 269 -6.23 -2.76 11.49
C GLU A 269 -5.48 -3.61 10.47
N ALA A 270 -5.79 -3.41 9.20
CA ALA A 270 -5.28 -4.24 8.10
C ALA A 270 -3.74 -4.27 8.03
N GLY A 271 -3.07 -3.16 8.35
CA GLY A 271 -1.61 -3.07 8.37
C GLY A 271 -0.93 -3.87 9.50
N MET A 272 -1.69 -4.25 10.54
CA MET A 272 -1.18 -4.99 11.70
C MET A 272 -1.69 -6.43 11.80
N GLN A 273 -2.88 -6.69 11.27
CA GLN A 273 -3.49 -8.01 11.31
C GLN A 273 -2.98 -8.87 10.16
N THR A 274 -2.61 -10.11 10.43
CA THR A 274 -2.28 -11.09 9.39
C THR A 274 -3.54 -11.58 8.69
N ALA A 275 -3.40 -12.05 7.44
CA ALA A 275 -4.49 -12.66 6.69
C ALA A 275 -5.04 -13.89 7.43
N ALA A 276 -6.36 -14.03 7.48
CA ALA A 276 -6.99 -15.22 7.99
C ALA A 276 -6.75 -16.42 7.04
N THR A 277 -6.72 -17.61 7.58
CA THR A 277 -6.63 -18.82 6.74
C THR A 277 -7.99 -19.11 6.13
N PRO A 278 -8.14 -19.20 4.80
CA PRO A 278 -9.38 -19.62 4.17
C PRO A 278 -9.83 -21.00 4.66
N THR A 279 -11.09 -21.09 5.07
CA THR A 279 -11.70 -22.33 5.61
C THR A 279 -12.67 -22.98 4.63
N TYR A 280 -13.08 -22.25 3.59
CA TYR A 280 -13.92 -22.79 2.52
C TYR A 280 -13.09 -23.71 1.63
N VAL A 281 -13.69 -24.85 1.26
CA VAL A 281 -13.11 -25.82 0.32
C VAL A 281 -14.07 -25.96 -0.86
N PRO A 282 -13.64 -25.67 -2.09
CA PRO A 282 -14.50 -25.84 -3.26
C PRO A 282 -14.80 -27.31 -3.57
N SER A 283 -15.71 -27.57 -4.51
CA SER A 283 -16.05 -28.91 -4.96
C SER A 283 -14.85 -29.64 -5.58
N GLY A 284 -14.92 -30.99 -5.62
CA GLY A 284 -13.87 -31.82 -6.24
C GLY A 284 -13.62 -31.46 -7.69
N GLU A 285 -14.67 -31.17 -8.45
CA GLU A 285 -14.55 -30.71 -9.86
C GLU A 285 -13.79 -29.43 -10.02
N VAL A 286 -14.00 -28.45 -9.12
CA VAL A 286 -13.25 -27.18 -9.12
C VAL A 286 -11.80 -27.39 -8.69
N ILE A 287 -11.55 -28.27 -7.72
CA ILE A 287 -10.18 -28.65 -7.33
C ILE A 287 -9.43 -29.28 -8.50
N ASP A 288 -10.08 -30.15 -9.26
CA ASP A 288 -9.46 -30.77 -10.44
C ASP A 288 -9.23 -29.73 -11.57
N ALA A 289 -10.15 -28.78 -11.75
CA ALA A 289 -9.93 -27.65 -12.65
C ALA A 289 -8.70 -26.82 -12.24
N ILE A 290 -8.51 -26.52 -10.95
CA ILE A 290 -7.35 -25.79 -10.42
C ILE A 290 -6.06 -26.60 -10.64
N ARG A 291 -6.06 -27.90 -10.41
CA ARG A 291 -4.88 -28.77 -10.65
C ARG A 291 -4.40 -28.71 -12.10
N ASN A 292 -5.32 -28.68 -13.04
CA ASN A 292 -5.05 -28.74 -14.46
C ASN A 292 -4.89 -27.35 -15.11
N ASN A 293 -5.15 -26.26 -14.39
CA ASN A 293 -5.05 -24.92 -14.93
C ASN A 293 -3.58 -24.51 -15.09
N PRO A 294 -3.10 -24.22 -16.32
CA PRO A 294 -1.72 -23.82 -16.55
C PRO A 294 -1.38 -22.43 -16.04
N ASN A 295 -2.39 -21.58 -15.81
CA ASN A 295 -2.21 -20.20 -15.35
C ASN A 295 -2.05 -20.07 -13.83
N ILE A 296 -2.25 -21.14 -13.08
CA ILE A 296 -2.13 -21.14 -11.61
C ILE A 296 -0.71 -21.48 -11.20
N VAL A 297 -0.12 -20.64 -10.35
CA VAL A 297 1.21 -20.86 -9.79
C VAL A 297 1.27 -22.14 -8.97
N GLN A 298 2.31 -22.95 -9.15
CA GLN A 298 2.44 -24.28 -8.53
C GLN A 298 2.27 -24.29 -7.01
N LYS A 299 2.85 -23.31 -6.31
CA LYS A 299 2.75 -23.15 -4.85
C LYS A 299 1.29 -22.96 -4.38
N ALA A 300 0.50 -22.22 -5.15
CA ALA A 300 -0.95 -22.04 -4.86
C ALA A 300 -1.73 -23.36 -5.03
N LYS A 301 -1.40 -24.14 -6.07
CA LYS A 301 -1.97 -25.49 -6.27
C LYS A 301 -1.67 -26.40 -5.08
N GLU A 302 -0.43 -26.47 -4.66
CA GLU A 302 0.01 -27.32 -3.55
C GLU A 302 -0.66 -26.92 -2.24
N GLY A 303 -0.75 -25.62 -1.93
CA GLY A 303 -1.41 -25.11 -0.74
C GLY A 303 -2.90 -25.46 -0.70
N LEU A 304 -3.61 -25.33 -1.83
CA LEU A 304 -5.02 -25.66 -1.91
C LEU A 304 -5.26 -27.18 -1.82
N ILE A 305 -4.46 -27.97 -2.54
CA ILE A 305 -4.55 -29.43 -2.53
C ILE A 305 -4.27 -29.99 -1.14
N SER A 306 -3.29 -29.42 -0.41
CA SER A 306 -2.99 -29.80 0.97
C SER A 306 -4.19 -29.55 1.89
N ARG A 307 -4.82 -28.37 1.80
CA ARG A 307 -6.04 -28.06 2.57
C ARG A 307 -7.20 -28.99 2.21
N TYR A 308 -7.38 -29.28 0.93
CA TYR A 308 -8.40 -30.19 0.48
C TYR A 308 -8.17 -31.62 0.97
N SER A 309 -6.94 -32.14 0.91
CA SER A 309 -6.62 -33.49 1.37
C SER A 309 -6.83 -33.68 2.86
N GLN A 310 -6.60 -32.64 3.68
CA GLN A 310 -6.90 -32.66 5.12
C GLN A 310 -8.39 -32.69 5.43
N ASN A 311 -9.24 -32.14 4.55
CA ASN A 311 -10.69 -31.98 4.75
C ASN A 311 -11.52 -32.79 3.73
N ALA A 312 -10.88 -33.62 2.91
CA ALA A 312 -11.53 -34.30 1.77
C ALA A 312 -12.67 -35.27 2.17
N SER A 313 -12.61 -35.87 3.35
CA SER A 313 -13.64 -36.75 3.87
C SER A 313 -14.86 -36.01 4.41
N THR A 314 -14.71 -34.73 4.69
CA THR A 314 -15.69 -33.90 5.40
C THR A 314 -16.01 -32.60 4.69
N ARG A 315 -15.79 -32.53 3.31
CA ARG A 315 -16.24 -31.30 2.66
C ARG A 315 -17.64 -30.94 3.14
N ASN A 316 -17.64 -30.42 4.31
CA ASN A 316 -18.75 -30.02 5.13
C ASN A 316 -19.98 -30.85 4.77
N ASP A 317 -20.21 -31.95 5.45
CA ASP A 317 -21.34 -32.85 5.24
C ASP A 317 -22.66 -32.10 4.99
N TYR A 318 -22.77 -30.92 5.67
CA TYR A 318 -23.90 -30.03 5.45
C TYR A 318 -23.94 -29.45 4.04
N ILE A 319 -22.82 -28.93 3.49
CA ILE A 319 -22.82 -28.37 2.12
C ILE A 319 -23.18 -29.42 1.11
N ASN A 320 -22.59 -30.60 1.17
CA ASN A 320 -22.90 -31.70 0.26
C ASN A 320 -24.36 -32.15 0.38
N SER A 321 -24.88 -32.25 1.60
CA SER A 321 -26.27 -32.61 1.85
C SER A 321 -27.26 -31.56 1.36
N ALA A 322 -26.96 -30.26 1.62
CA ALA A 322 -27.80 -29.14 1.20
C ALA A 322 -27.83 -29.00 -0.33
N ILE A 323 -26.69 -29.17 -1.00
CA ILE A 323 -26.60 -29.14 -2.48
C ILE A 323 -27.40 -30.30 -3.06
N SER A 324 -27.27 -31.50 -2.49
CA SER A 324 -28.04 -32.68 -2.94
C SER A 324 -29.54 -32.49 -2.74
N ALA A 325 -29.95 -31.84 -1.66
CA ALA A 325 -31.35 -31.56 -1.37
C ALA A 325 -31.93 -30.40 -2.22
N SER A 326 -31.11 -29.50 -2.75
CA SER A 326 -31.59 -28.37 -3.53
C SER A 326 -32.19 -28.72 -4.89
N GLY A 327 -31.73 -29.81 -5.51
CA GLY A 327 -32.24 -30.34 -6.78
C GLY A 327 -32.47 -29.28 -7.87
N ALA A 328 -33.56 -29.41 -8.61
CA ALA A 328 -33.89 -28.51 -9.71
C ALA A 328 -34.21 -27.08 -9.27
N GLU A 329 -34.73 -26.87 -8.07
CA GLU A 329 -35.01 -25.54 -7.53
C GLU A 329 -33.72 -24.77 -7.27
N GLY A 330 -32.69 -25.42 -6.71
CA GLY A 330 -31.38 -24.82 -6.53
C GLY A 330 -30.71 -24.44 -7.85
N GLU A 331 -30.85 -25.28 -8.89
CA GLU A 331 -30.31 -24.96 -10.22
C GLU A 331 -31.03 -23.79 -10.88
N GLU A 332 -32.34 -23.69 -10.76
CA GLU A 332 -33.11 -22.56 -11.29
C GLU A 332 -32.78 -21.25 -10.55
N ASN A 333 -32.58 -21.31 -9.23
CA ASN A 333 -32.14 -20.16 -8.46
C ASN A 333 -30.75 -19.67 -8.92
N VAL A 334 -29.80 -20.56 -9.19
CA VAL A 334 -28.49 -20.19 -9.76
C VAL A 334 -28.66 -19.44 -11.08
N LYS A 335 -29.48 -19.99 -12.02
CA LYS A 335 -29.70 -19.33 -13.31
C LYS A 335 -30.28 -17.93 -13.15
N THR A 336 -31.30 -17.79 -12.30
CA THR A 336 -31.98 -16.52 -12.04
C THR A 336 -30.99 -15.51 -11.46
N LYS A 337 -30.24 -15.89 -10.43
CA LYS A 337 -29.28 -15.00 -9.76
C LYS A 337 -28.13 -14.58 -10.66
N VAL A 338 -27.60 -15.50 -11.47
CA VAL A 338 -26.57 -15.16 -12.46
C VAL A 338 -27.14 -14.19 -13.51
N GLN A 339 -28.38 -14.37 -13.97
CA GLN A 339 -29.00 -13.47 -14.93
C GLN A 339 -29.26 -12.07 -14.32
N GLU A 340 -29.69 -12.00 -13.07
CA GLU A 340 -29.83 -10.75 -12.32
C GLU A 340 -28.49 -10.02 -12.24
N SER A 341 -27.42 -10.70 -11.81
CA SER A 341 -26.06 -10.17 -11.74
C SER A 341 -25.56 -9.62 -13.09
N VAL A 342 -25.73 -10.38 -14.18
CA VAL A 342 -25.35 -9.93 -15.54
C VAL A 342 -26.15 -8.70 -15.96
N THR A 343 -27.42 -8.60 -15.59
CA THR A 343 -28.27 -7.46 -15.91
C THR A 343 -27.83 -6.22 -15.13
N SER A 344 -27.56 -6.36 -13.83
CA SER A 344 -27.03 -5.28 -12.99
C SER A 344 -25.72 -4.73 -13.55
N THR A 345 -24.72 -5.59 -13.80
CA THR A 345 -23.44 -5.18 -14.39
C THR A 345 -23.60 -4.43 -15.72
N LYS A 346 -24.51 -4.87 -16.59
CA LYS A 346 -24.78 -4.16 -17.86
C LYS A 346 -25.39 -2.79 -17.63
N THR A 347 -26.29 -2.67 -16.66
CA THR A 347 -26.94 -1.39 -16.32
C THR A 347 -25.91 -0.41 -15.77
N GLU A 348 -25.15 -0.79 -14.78
CA GLU A 348 -24.09 0.04 -14.19
C GLU A 348 -23.05 0.46 -15.24
N ARG A 349 -22.62 -0.47 -16.10
CA ARG A 349 -21.70 -0.13 -17.17
C ARG A 349 -22.28 0.89 -18.14
N LYS A 350 -23.57 0.79 -18.46
CA LYS A 350 -24.23 1.79 -19.32
C LYS A 350 -24.26 3.15 -18.64
N GLU A 351 -24.67 3.21 -17.38
CA GLU A 351 -24.70 4.45 -16.59
C GLU A 351 -23.32 5.09 -16.48
N TYR A 352 -22.28 4.27 -16.24
CA TYR A 352 -20.90 4.74 -16.25
C TYR A 352 -20.51 5.34 -17.60
N LEU A 353 -20.81 4.67 -18.72
CA LEU A 353 -20.50 5.18 -20.07
C LEU A 353 -21.28 6.45 -20.39
N ASP A 354 -22.56 6.52 -19.99
CA ASP A 354 -23.39 7.73 -20.17
C ASP A 354 -22.83 8.90 -19.34
N SER A 355 -22.26 8.63 -18.16
CA SER A 355 -21.62 9.67 -17.32
C SER A 355 -20.35 10.26 -17.95
N LEU A 356 -19.62 9.49 -18.77
CA LEU A 356 -18.44 9.98 -19.48
C LEU A 356 -18.81 10.89 -20.64
N GLY A 357 -19.96 10.66 -21.31
CA GLY A 357 -20.43 11.46 -22.43
C GLY A 357 -21.10 12.78 -22.05
N THR A 358 -21.42 12.98 -20.77
CA THR A 358 -22.05 14.23 -20.29
C THR A 358 -21.04 15.29 -19.82
N ASN A 359 -19.73 14.99 -19.86
CA ASN A 359 -18.64 15.89 -19.49
C ASN A 359 -17.94 16.56 -20.71
N GLU A 360 -18.49 16.44 -21.91
CA GLU A 360 -18.14 17.23 -23.12
C GLU A 360 -19.24 18.32 -23.33
#